data_258d43ce2e801a98db9583b23da76d73
#
_entry.id   258d43ce2e801a98db9583b23da76d73
#
_cell.length_a   1.000
_cell.length_b   1.000
_cell.length_c   1.000
_cell.angle_alpha   90.00
_cell.angle_beta   90.00
_cell.angle_gamma   90.00
#
_symmetry.space_group_name_H-M   'P 1'
#
loop_
_entity.id
_entity.type
_entity.pdbx_description
1 polymer ?
#
loop_
_entity_poly.entity_id
_entity_poly.type
_entity_poly.pdbx_seq_one_letter_code
_entity_poly.pdbx_strand_id
1 'polypeptide(L)'
;MDLQIRLNQERGAYTENDTVSGQLFLRNKAPVNISTITVKLSGIATSRLDSGKYIESHQLFQRFQNVFPPQKMTETSLSKSLTVGPGTHIFPFSLTFPSTSECHKISLDETKPNPSCTGFLYRKNKTHHLLRRLPPSTGDTLSPWEVRYFLDVTVTKTGILKGTRNILYYPVPDFSLPKNVLGRRCLLSINHDSNSLCSPLAYQVDVELLNGQCLLLGYPIPLKIKLTKVGDRECFVWLNDFQTMLVGSTETHASGLVEKDTQFQVIQTMTNIHYVVCHDGASNGAELSIGDSLWKKHRLPIALTPSFETCNISQTYKLEVRLGLQSGYSKVGKIMTWFELC
;
A
#
# COMPACT_ATOMS: atom_id res chain seq x y z
N MET A 1 30.22 2.46 27.05
CA MET A 1 29.16 1.45 26.93
C MET A 1 28.65 1.48 25.52
N ASP A 2 28.63 0.33 24.85
CA ASP A 2 28.24 0.16 23.47
C ASP A 2 27.08 -0.83 23.38
N LEU A 3 26.14 -0.56 22.48
CA LEU A 3 24.89 -1.31 22.32
C LEU A 3 24.73 -1.72 20.88
N GLN A 4 24.65 -3.02 20.62
CA GLN A 4 24.47 -3.55 19.28
C GLN A 4 23.29 -4.54 19.23
N ILE A 5 22.39 -4.36 18.23
CA ILE A 5 21.25 -5.25 17.97
C ILE A 5 21.63 -6.16 16.80
N ARG A 6 21.64 -7.48 17.01
CA ARG A 6 21.85 -8.48 15.96
C ARG A 6 20.61 -9.36 15.83
N LEU A 7 20.11 -9.52 14.63
CA LEU A 7 19.01 -10.44 14.34
C LEU A 7 19.58 -11.85 14.09
N ASN A 8 18.83 -12.88 14.50
CA ASN A 8 19.21 -14.27 14.24
C ASN A 8 19.12 -14.60 12.74
N GLN A 9 18.19 -13.97 12.04
CA GLN A 9 18.02 -14.07 10.60
C GLN A 9 17.85 -12.67 10.02
N GLU A 10 18.70 -12.33 9.07
CA GLU A 10 18.55 -11.12 8.27
C GLU A 10 17.61 -11.44 7.09
N ARG A 11 16.35 -11.15 7.25
CA ARG A 11 15.34 -11.31 6.19
C ARG A 11 15.25 -10.02 5.37
N GLY A 12 14.98 -10.16 4.07
CA GLY A 12 14.69 -8.99 3.21
C GLY A 12 13.45 -8.24 3.68
N ALA A 13 12.41 -8.95 4.13
CA ALA A 13 11.23 -8.40 4.77
C ALA A 13 10.58 -9.43 5.71
N TYR A 14 9.84 -8.94 6.69
CA TYR A 14 8.98 -9.72 7.58
C TYR A 14 7.53 -9.60 7.14
N THR A 15 6.71 -10.60 7.51
CA THR A 15 5.29 -10.68 7.19
C THR A 15 4.44 -10.81 8.46
N GLU A 16 3.12 -10.97 8.30
CA GLU A 16 2.19 -11.19 9.40
C GLU A 16 2.57 -12.42 10.21
N ASN A 17 2.49 -12.29 11.55
CA ASN A 17 2.83 -13.33 12.52
C ASN A 17 4.29 -13.80 12.49
N ASP A 18 5.15 -13.19 11.67
CA ASP A 18 6.57 -13.46 11.72
C ASP A 18 7.17 -12.97 13.05
N THR A 19 8.12 -13.75 13.54
CA THR A 19 8.84 -13.44 14.78
C THR A 19 10.20 -12.82 14.45
N VAL A 20 10.42 -11.62 14.96
CA VAL A 20 11.71 -10.93 14.95
C VAL A 20 12.48 -11.37 16.19
N SER A 21 13.47 -12.23 16.00
CA SER A 21 14.33 -12.72 17.07
C SER A 21 15.77 -12.32 16.88
N GLY A 22 16.49 -12.17 17.98
CA GLY A 22 17.88 -11.74 17.94
C GLY A 22 18.54 -11.69 19.30
N GLN A 23 19.69 -11.08 19.30
CA GLN A 23 20.51 -10.89 20.49
C GLN A 23 20.91 -9.41 20.61
N LEU A 24 20.82 -8.91 21.80
CA LEU A 24 21.34 -7.61 22.19
C LEU A 24 22.72 -7.80 22.81
N PHE A 25 23.73 -7.17 22.23
CA PHE A 25 25.08 -7.14 22.75
C PHE A 25 25.30 -5.82 23.49
N LEU A 26 25.59 -5.91 24.76
CA LEU A 26 25.92 -4.78 25.62
C LEU A 26 27.37 -4.90 26.06
N ARG A 27 28.22 -3.96 25.65
CA ARG A 27 29.63 -3.93 25.98
C ARG A 27 29.94 -2.77 26.92
N ASN A 28 30.51 -3.06 28.07
CA ASN A 28 30.93 -2.07 29.06
C ASN A 28 32.39 -2.31 29.51
N LYS A 29 33.12 -1.22 29.74
CA LYS A 29 34.53 -1.25 30.19
C LYS A 29 34.67 -1.25 31.71
N ALA A 30 33.64 -0.82 32.42
CA ALA A 30 33.57 -0.75 33.89
C ALA A 30 32.24 -1.28 34.39
N PRO A 31 32.10 -1.67 35.67
CA PRO A 31 30.83 -2.07 36.26
C PRO A 31 29.77 -0.99 36.10
N VAL A 32 28.55 -1.35 35.72
CA VAL A 32 27.45 -0.44 35.48
C VAL A 32 26.17 -0.96 36.16
N ASN A 33 25.52 -0.07 36.90
CA ASN A 33 24.23 -0.39 37.51
C ASN A 33 23.10 -0.23 36.48
N ILE A 34 22.41 -1.32 36.15
CA ILE A 34 21.31 -1.37 35.19
C ILE A 34 20.04 -1.74 35.92
N SER A 35 19.00 -0.96 35.73
CA SER A 35 17.67 -1.26 36.27
C SER A 35 16.88 -2.17 35.34
N THR A 36 16.78 -1.81 34.06
CA THR A 36 16.04 -2.59 33.06
C THR A 36 16.68 -2.51 31.68
N ILE A 37 16.52 -3.57 30.91
CA ILE A 37 16.75 -3.57 29.46
C ILE A 37 15.46 -4.02 28.80
N THR A 38 14.88 -3.15 27.97
CA THR A 38 13.64 -3.41 27.25
C THR A 38 13.91 -3.36 25.75
N VAL A 39 13.44 -4.38 25.04
CA VAL A 39 13.39 -4.41 23.57
C VAL A 39 11.94 -4.20 23.16
N LYS A 40 11.72 -3.28 22.23
CA LYS A 40 10.40 -2.89 21.74
C LYS A 40 10.37 -2.98 20.22
N LEU A 41 9.39 -3.70 19.68
CA LEU A 41 9.04 -3.70 18.24
C LEU A 41 7.82 -2.80 18.03
N SER A 42 7.94 -1.82 17.17
CA SER A 42 6.87 -0.85 16.90
C SER A 42 6.67 -0.63 15.41
N GLY A 43 5.43 -0.30 15.04
CA GLY A 43 5.05 0.21 13.73
C GLY A 43 4.43 1.60 13.87
N ILE A 44 4.84 2.54 13.02
CA ILE A 44 4.32 3.92 13.01
C ILE A 44 4.01 4.33 11.58
N ALA A 45 2.83 4.95 11.38
CA ALA A 45 2.44 5.66 10.18
C ALA A 45 2.49 7.17 10.46
N THR A 46 3.27 7.91 9.68
CA THR A 46 3.45 9.36 9.84
C THR A 46 3.08 10.07 8.56
N SER A 47 2.25 11.10 8.65
CA SER A 47 1.90 12.03 7.57
C SER A 47 2.44 13.43 7.89
N ARG A 48 2.87 14.14 6.85
CA ARG A 48 3.48 15.48 6.92
C ARG A 48 2.88 16.35 5.84
N LEU A 49 2.10 17.35 6.22
CA LEU A 49 1.46 18.28 5.29
C LEU A 49 2.12 19.64 5.36
N ASP A 50 1.97 20.43 4.31
CA ASP A 50 2.55 21.79 4.20
C ASP A 50 4.05 21.80 4.54
N SER A 51 4.83 20.97 3.80
CA SER A 51 6.28 20.84 4.00
C SER A 51 6.69 20.48 5.43
N GLY A 52 5.84 19.71 6.14
CA GLY A 52 6.10 19.24 7.50
C GLY A 52 5.65 20.20 8.61
N LYS A 53 4.89 21.25 8.29
CA LYS A 53 4.29 22.14 9.28
C LYS A 53 3.23 21.43 10.13
N TYR A 54 2.46 20.53 9.50
CA TYR A 54 1.48 19.68 10.17
C TYR A 54 1.94 18.24 10.11
N ILE A 55 2.18 17.64 11.25
CA ILE A 55 2.64 16.26 11.38
C ILE A 55 1.65 15.50 12.25
N GLU A 56 1.23 14.34 11.76
CA GLU A 56 0.41 13.42 12.51
C GLU A 56 1.04 12.02 12.47
N SER A 57 1.14 11.36 13.61
CA SER A 57 1.73 10.04 13.71
C SER A 57 0.79 9.11 14.45
N HIS A 58 0.54 7.94 13.87
CA HIS A 58 -0.26 6.89 14.46
C HIS A 58 0.63 5.68 14.74
N GLN A 59 0.59 5.20 15.98
CA GLN A 59 1.27 3.96 16.33
C GLN A 59 0.39 2.79 15.89
N LEU A 60 0.84 2.01 14.91
CA LEU A 60 0.10 0.89 14.36
C LEU A 60 0.03 -0.29 15.34
N PHE A 61 1.12 -0.55 16.03
CA PHE A 61 1.20 -1.50 17.15
C PHE A 61 2.47 -1.30 17.95
N GLN A 62 2.52 -1.94 19.12
CA GLN A 62 3.68 -1.99 19.96
C GLN A 62 3.76 -3.34 20.68
N ARG A 63 4.94 -3.97 20.63
CA ARG A 63 5.29 -5.17 21.40
C ARG A 63 6.55 -4.88 22.17
N PHE A 64 6.65 -5.32 23.40
CA PHE A 64 7.84 -5.14 24.20
C PHE A 64 8.18 -6.40 24.99
N GLN A 65 9.47 -6.57 25.24
CA GLN A 65 10.02 -7.63 26.06
C GLN A 65 11.08 -7.05 26.99
N ASN A 66 10.93 -7.28 28.29
CA ASN A 66 11.99 -7.02 29.25
C ASN A 66 12.97 -8.19 29.22
N VAL A 67 14.20 -7.93 28.79
CA VAL A 67 15.26 -8.94 28.69
C VAL A 67 16.19 -8.92 29.91
N PHE A 68 16.11 -7.87 30.71
CA PHE A 68 16.82 -7.74 31.99
C PHE A 68 16.00 -6.88 32.98
N PRO A 69 15.89 -7.26 34.29
CA PRO A 69 16.39 -8.51 34.87
C PRO A 69 15.65 -9.75 34.35
N PRO A 70 16.26 -10.96 34.46
CA PRO A 70 15.60 -12.21 34.10
C PRO A 70 14.33 -12.39 34.95
N GLN A 71 13.24 -12.90 34.32
CA GLN A 71 11.90 -13.04 34.97
C GLN A 71 11.91 -13.81 36.30
N LYS A 72 12.86 -14.73 36.48
CA LYS A 72 13.00 -15.48 37.73
C LYS A 72 13.43 -14.64 38.95
N MET A 73 13.86 -13.40 38.75
CA MET A 73 14.32 -12.51 39.87
C MET A 73 13.30 -11.43 40.25
N THR A 74 12.15 -11.38 39.59
CA THR A 74 11.19 -10.26 39.72
C THR A 74 10.36 -10.26 41.02
N GLU A 75 10.29 -11.36 41.75
CA GLU A 75 9.39 -11.46 42.90
C GLU A 75 9.91 -10.81 44.19
N THR A 76 11.17 -10.48 44.28
CA THR A 76 11.75 -9.97 45.55
C THR A 76 12.50 -8.62 45.45
N SER A 77 12.60 -7.97 44.30
CA SER A 77 13.45 -6.77 44.15
C SER A 77 13.00 -5.76 43.10
N LEU A 78 11.76 -5.29 43.19
CA LEU A 78 11.17 -4.29 42.28
C LEU A 78 11.85 -2.90 42.29
N SER A 79 12.89 -2.65 43.07
CA SER A 79 13.51 -1.33 43.22
C SER A 79 15.05 -1.31 43.19
N LYS A 80 15.74 -2.43 42.95
CA LYS A 80 17.21 -2.46 42.98
C LYS A 80 17.82 -2.60 41.60
N SER A 81 18.64 -1.61 41.21
CA SER A 81 19.54 -1.75 40.08
C SER A 81 20.55 -2.88 40.35
N LEU A 82 20.79 -3.72 39.34
CA LEU A 82 21.77 -4.79 39.40
C LEU A 82 23.07 -4.32 38.74
N THR A 83 24.21 -4.62 39.41
CA THR A 83 25.52 -4.30 38.84
C THR A 83 25.91 -5.32 37.82
N VAL A 84 26.07 -4.87 36.58
CA VAL A 84 26.61 -5.66 35.46
C VAL A 84 28.11 -5.40 35.36
N GLY A 85 28.94 -6.45 35.50
CA GLY A 85 30.39 -6.36 35.46
C GLY A 85 30.93 -5.91 34.08
N PRO A 86 32.24 -5.57 33.99
CA PRO A 86 32.84 -5.23 32.70
C PRO A 86 32.84 -6.45 31.76
N GLY A 87 32.71 -6.20 30.46
CA GLY A 87 32.68 -7.27 29.44
C GLY A 87 31.56 -7.10 28.42
N THR A 88 31.30 -8.19 27.72
CA THR A 88 30.20 -8.28 26.73
C THR A 88 29.09 -9.16 27.28
N HIS A 89 27.93 -8.61 27.42
CA HIS A 89 26.73 -9.28 27.89
C HIS A 89 25.73 -9.44 26.77
N ILE A 90 25.11 -10.62 26.69
CA ILE A 90 24.20 -10.99 25.58
C ILE A 90 22.80 -11.24 26.15
N PHE A 91 21.82 -10.56 25.60
CA PHE A 91 20.42 -10.70 25.99
C PHE A 91 19.60 -11.12 24.75
N PRO A 92 19.03 -12.35 24.74
CA PRO A 92 18.17 -12.80 23.66
C PRO A 92 16.81 -12.13 23.73
N PHE A 93 16.22 -11.89 22.57
CA PHE A 93 14.85 -11.38 22.46
C PHE A 93 14.07 -12.07 21.32
N SER A 94 12.72 -12.03 21.43
CA SER A 94 11.81 -12.59 20.45
C SER A 94 10.48 -11.85 20.52
N LEU A 95 10.10 -11.16 19.43
CA LEU A 95 8.89 -10.34 19.33
C LEU A 95 8.17 -10.66 18.02
N THR A 96 6.84 -10.79 18.06
CA THR A 96 6.05 -11.22 16.89
C THR A 96 5.22 -10.05 16.35
N PHE A 97 5.19 -9.91 15.03
CA PHE A 97 4.30 -8.99 14.34
C PHE A 97 2.85 -9.41 14.54
N PRO A 98 1.93 -8.48 14.86
CA PRO A 98 0.50 -8.80 14.87
C PRO A 98 -0.04 -8.92 13.44
N SER A 99 -1.19 -9.60 13.29
CA SER A 99 -1.87 -9.72 12.00
C SER A 99 -2.60 -8.42 11.59
N THR A 100 -3.01 -7.62 12.59
CA THR A 100 -3.76 -6.38 12.38
C THR A 100 -3.20 -5.24 13.20
N SER A 101 -3.47 -4.00 12.78
CA SER A 101 -3.10 -2.82 13.57
C SER A 101 -3.88 -2.77 14.88
N GLU A 102 -3.26 -2.21 15.91
CA GLU A 102 -3.83 -2.00 17.24
C GLU A 102 -3.92 -0.52 17.60
N CYS A 103 -4.02 0.32 16.60
CA CYS A 103 -3.99 1.79 16.71
C CYS A 103 -5.01 2.33 17.73
N HIS A 104 -6.16 1.69 17.86
CA HIS A 104 -7.23 2.09 18.79
C HIS A 104 -6.85 2.05 20.29
N LYS A 105 -5.80 1.30 20.65
CA LYS A 105 -5.38 1.11 22.05
C LYS A 105 -4.45 2.21 22.57
N ILE A 106 -4.02 3.13 21.70
CA ILE A 106 -3.10 4.19 22.09
C ILE A 106 -3.93 5.41 22.46
N SER A 107 -4.30 5.50 23.72
CA SER A 107 -4.80 6.75 24.28
C SER A 107 -3.66 7.76 24.26
N LEU A 108 -3.88 8.90 23.67
CA LEU A 108 -3.04 10.06 23.87
C LEU A 108 -3.04 10.33 25.37
N ASP A 109 -1.86 10.40 25.94
CA ASP A 109 -1.64 10.75 27.35
C ASP A 109 -2.38 12.06 27.68
N GLU A 110 -3.46 11.97 28.44
CA GLU A 110 -4.32 13.10 28.83
C GLU A 110 -3.63 14.05 29.86
N THR A 111 -2.31 14.00 30.00
CA THR A 111 -1.59 14.66 31.10
C THR A 111 -0.96 16.02 30.76
N LYS A 112 -1.38 16.71 29.70
CA LYS A 112 -1.06 18.15 29.58
C LYS A 112 -2.30 18.95 29.20
N PRO A 113 -2.99 19.59 30.16
CA PRO A 113 -3.95 20.64 29.85
C PRO A 113 -3.19 21.83 29.27
N ASN A 114 -3.41 22.12 27.99
CA ASN A 114 -2.94 23.37 27.41
C ASN A 114 -3.90 24.50 27.83
N PRO A 115 -3.50 25.45 28.70
CA PRO A 115 -4.39 26.49 29.17
C PRO A 115 -4.31 27.69 28.25
N SER A 116 -5.00 27.66 27.11
CA SER A 116 -5.46 28.88 26.43
C SER A 116 -5.98 28.60 25.02
N CYS A 117 -7.24 28.18 24.94
CA CYS A 117 -8.11 28.48 23.81
C CYS A 117 -9.55 28.39 24.30
N THR A 118 -10.10 29.55 24.64
CA THR A 118 -11.52 29.74 24.94
C THR A 118 -12.38 29.39 23.73
N GLY A 119 -13.33 28.49 23.92
CA GLY A 119 -14.63 28.59 23.27
C GLY A 119 -14.82 27.92 21.92
N PHE A 120 -14.46 26.67 21.74
CA PHE A 120 -15.19 25.80 20.83
C PHE A 120 -15.37 24.43 21.51
N LEU A 121 -16.64 24.02 21.61
CA LEU A 121 -17.01 22.69 22.07
C LEU A 121 -16.38 21.65 21.12
N TYR A 122 -15.19 21.20 21.46
CA TYR A 122 -14.57 20.04 20.82
C TYR A 122 -15.44 18.83 21.17
N ARG A 123 -16.39 18.53 20.27
CA ARG A 123 -17.07 17.25 20.31
C ARG A 123 -15.96 16.22 20.24
N LYS A 124 -15.71 15.50 21.33
CA LYS A 124 -14.85 14.32 21.41
C LYS A 124 -15.46 13.26 20.45
N ASN A 125 -15.23 13.43 19.15
CA ASN A 125 -15.42 12.35 18.22
C ASN A 125 -14.39 11.32 18.65
N LYS A 126 -14.84 10.23 19.28
CA LYS A 126 -14.09 8.99 19.35
C LYS A 126 -13.83 8.60 17.90
N THR A 127 -12.71 9.04 17.36
CA THR A 127 -12.24 8.60 16.05
C THR A 127 -12.03 7.11 16.18
N HIS A 128 -12.92 6.32 15.61
CA HIS A 128 -12.75 4.87 15.54
C HIS A 128 -11.49 4.62 14.73
N HIS A 129 -10.44 4.17 15.39
CA HIS A 129 -9.22 3.77 14.72
C HIS A 129 -9.49 2.55 13.83
N LEU A 130 -8.94 2.56 12.62
CA LEU A 130 -9.13 1.47 11.67
C LEU A 130 -8.33 0.24 12.11
N LEU A 131 -9.04 -0.89 12.27
CA LEU A 131 -8.44 -2.20 12.47
C LEU A 131 -8.23 -2.85 11.09
N ARG A 132 -7.11 -2.54 10.46
CA ARG A 132 -6.71 -3.07 9.16
C ARG A 132 -5.47 -3.92 9.28
N ARG A 133 -5.18 -4.66 8.22
CA ARG A 133 -3.88 -5.32 8.07
C ARG A 133 -2.78 -4.27 8.17
N LEU A 134 -1.62 -4.68 8.66
CA LEU A 134 -0.48 -3.78 8.72
C LEU A 134 -0.06 -3.37 7.30
N PRO A 135 0.15 -2.06 7.04
CA PRO A 135 0.63 -1.58 5.75
C PRO A 135 2.09 -2.00 5.49
N PRO A 136 2.55 -2.04 4.24
CA PRO A 136 3.95 -2.28 3.94
C PRO A 136 4.84 -1.15 4.47
N SER A 137 6.11 -1.46 4.77
CA SER A 137 7.13 -0.42 4.98
C SER A 137 7.26 0.41 3.71
N THR A 138 7.10 1.72 3.80
CA THR A 138 7.12 2.60 2.63
C THR A 138 7.39 4.05 3.03
N GLY A 139 7.87 4.86 2.06
CA GLY A 139 8.27 6.23 2.32
C GLY A 139 9.56 6.33 3.13
N ASP A 140 9.93 7.55 3.48
CA ASP A 140 11.08 7.88 4.32
C ASP A 140 10.81 9.16 5.12
N THR A 141 11.79 9.62 5.87
CA THR A 141 11.66 10.82 6.71
C THR A 141 11.51 12.12 5.92
N LEU A 142 11.83 12.13 4.63
CA LEU A 142 11.71 13.29 3.73
C LEU A 142 10.41 13.25 2.93
N SER A 143 9.78 12.07 2.84
CA SER A 143 8.51 11.90 2.13
C SER A 143 7.34 12.55 2.87
N PRO A 144 6.27 12.98 2.16
CA PRO A 144 5.05 13.51 2.77
C PRO A 144 4.39 12.51 3.72
N TRP A 145 4.67 11.24 3.56
CA TRP A 145 4.18 10.18 4.42
C TRP A 145 5.17 9.03 4.51
N GLU A 146 5.11 8.28 5.62
CA GLU A 146 6.02 7.19 5.94
C GLU A 146 5.30 6.12 6.76
N VAL A 147 5.53 4.86 6.43
CA VAL A 147 5.19 3.72 7.29
C VAL A 147 6.48 3.00 7.63
N ARG A 148 6.81 2.98 8.92
CA ARG A 148 8.08 2.46 9.41
C ARG A 148 7.88 1.47 10.56
N TYR A 149 8.64 0.38 10.50
CA TYR A 149 8.75 -0.60 11.58
C TYR A 149 10.19 -0.64 12.09
N PHE A 150 10.33 -0.76 13.40
CA PHE A 150 11.65 -0.71 14.01
C PHE A 150 11.69 -1.38 15.39
N LEU A 151 12.88 -1.85 15.73
CA LEU A 151 13.23 -2.27 17.08
C LEU A 151 13.86 -1.09 17.81
N ASP A 152 13.34 -0.76 18.98
CA ASP A 152 14.00 0.14 19.94
C ASP A 152 14.47 -0.67 21.13
N VAL A 153 15.70 -0.41 21.55
CA VAL A 153 16.25 -0.93 22.77
C VAL A 153 16.48 0.21 23.75
N THR A 154 16.00 0.05 24.94
CA THR A 154 16.20 1.02 26.03
C THR A 154 16.90 0.33 27.19
N VAL A 155 18.05 0.84 27.57
CA VAL A 155 18.81 0.43 28.77
C VAL A 155 18.68 1.53 29.80
N THR A 156 18.01 1.24 30.92
CA THR A 156 17.81 2.17 32.03
C THR A 156 18.90 1.94 33.08
N LYS A 157 19.70 2.96 33.28
CA LYS A 157 20.74 3.05 34.33
C LYS A 157 20.60 4.41 35.02
N THR A 158 21.64 5.01 35.57
CA THR A 158 21.66 6.42 36.04
C THR A 158 21.37 7.44 34.92
N GLY A 159 21.29 6.98 33.67
CA GLY A 159 20.84 7.65 32.45
C GLY A 159 20.22 6.63 31.50
N ILE A 160 19.73 7.07 30.33
CA ILE A 160 19.08 6.22 29.34
C ILE A 160 20.01 6.05 28.12
N LEU A 161 20.34 4.80 27.77
CA LEU A 161 20.99 4.46 26.50
C LEU A 161 19.94 3.86 25.57
N LYS A 162 19.88 4.34 24.34
CA LYS A 162 18.94 3.87 23.31
C LYS A 162 19.69 3.35 22.10
N GLY A 163 19.13 2.34 21.46
CA GLY A 163 19.55 1.84 20.15
C GLY A 163 18.31 1.53 19.31
N THR A 164 18.36 1.86 18.02
CA THR A 164 17.24 1.62 17.10
C THR A 164 17.73 0.84 15.90
N ARG A 165 16.91 -0.09 15.41
CA ARG A 165 17.13 -0.83 14.17
C ARG A 165 15.86 -0.90 13.35
N ASN A 166 15.91 -0.44 12.10
CA ASN A 166 14.78 -0.54 11.17
C ASN A 166 14.56 -1.99 10.73
N ILE A 167 13.28 -2.33 10.56
CA ILE A 167 12.79 -3.62 10.11
C ILE A 167 11.90 -3.38 8.89
N LEU A 168 12.11 -4.13 7.82
CA LEU A 168 11.24 -4.09 6.66
C LEU A 168 10.09 -5.07 6.86
N TYR A 169 8.87 -4.60 6.62
CA TYR A 169 7.65 -5.40 6.68
C TYR A 169 6.91 -5.31 5.36
N TYR A 170 6.39 -6.45 4.89
CA TYR A 170 5.59 -6.51 3.68
C TYR A 170 4.43 -7.52 3.88
N PRO A 171 3.16 -7.10 3.74
CA PRO A 171 2.03 -7.98 3.94
C PRO A 171 1.99 -9.06 2.86
N VAL A 172 1.63 -10.29 3.25
CA VAL A 172 1.40 -11.37 2.29
C VAL A 172 0.11 -11.06 1.52
N PRO A 173 0.08 -11.21 0.18
CA PRO A 173 -1.14 -11.04 -0.58
C PRO A 173 -2.26 -11.97 -0.09
N ASP A 174 -3.46 -11.44 0.04
CA ASP A 174 -4.62 -12.26 0.40
C ASP A 174 -5.17 -12.97 -0.84
N PHE A 175 -4.83 -14.25 -0.99
CA PHE A 175 -5.31 -15.07 -2.09
C PHE A 175 -6.72 -15.63 -1.88
N SER A 176 -7.35 -15.39 -0.73
CA SER A 176 -8.71 -15.84 -0.42
C SER A 176 -9.79 -14.89 -0.94
N LEU A 177 -9.42 -13.72 -1.44
CA LEU A 177 -10.35 -12.76 -2.00
C LEU A 177 -11.15 -13.39 -3.15
N PRO A 178 -12.48 -13.14 -3.22
CA PRO A 178 -13.31 -13.71 -4.26
C PRO A 178 -12.83 -13.22 -5.64
N LYS A 179 -12.52 -14.18 -6.52
CA LYS A 179 -12.10 -13.92 -7.91
C LYS A 179 -13.31 -13.60 -8.79
N ASN A 180 -14.14 -12.68 -8.37
CA ASN A 180 -15.29 -12.25 -9.15
C ASN A 180 -14.80 -11.44 -10.34
N VAL A 181 -15.23 -11.80 -11.54
CA VAL A 181 -14.95 -11.02 -12.74
C VAL A 181 -15.58 -9.63 -12.57
N LEU A 182 -14.78 -8.60 -12.72
CA LEU A 182 -15.23 -7.23 -12.69
C LEU A 182 -15.35 -6.72 -14.14
N GLY A 183 -16.57 -6.48 -14.60
CA GLY A 183 -16.85 -6.03 -15.96
C GLY A 183 -17.20 -4.54 -16.02
N ARG A 184 -16.77 -3.89 -17.07
CA ARG A 184 -17.20 -2.55 -17.48
C ARG A 184 -17.66 -2.58 -18.91
N ARG A 185 -18.83 -2.00 -19.16
CA ARG A 185 -19.46 -1.92 -20.48
C ARG A 185 -19.53 -0.48 -20.93
N CYS A 186 -19.08 -0.23 -22.15
CA CYS A 186 -19.13 1.08 -22.79
C CYS A 186 -19.72 0.95 -24.19
N LEU A 187 -20.45 1.96 -24.66
CA LEU A 187 -20.88 2.06 -26.04
C LEU A 187 -19.97 3.02 -26.79
N LEU A 188 -19.41 2.58 -27.88
CA LEU A 188 -18.63 3.38 -28.80
C LEU A 188 -19.40 3.62 -30.08
N SER A 189 -19.57 4.88 -30.47
CA SER A 189 -20.07 5.27 -31.78
C SER A 189 -18.94 5.88 -32.58
N ILE A 190 -18.69 5.33 -33.76
CA ILE A 190 -17.72 5.85 -34.73
C ILE A 190 -18.49 6.58 -35.82
N ASN A 191 -18.41 7.91 -35.83
CA ASN A 191 -19.06 8.74 -36.82
C ASN A 191 -18.15 8.86 -38.04
N HIS A 192 -18.66 8.58 -39.21
CA HIS A 192 -18.11 9.07 -40.49
C HIS A 192 -18.49 10.56 -40.64
N ASP A 193 -17.77 11.26 -41.54
CA ASP A 193 -17.94 12.69 -41.78
C ASP A 193 -19.38 13.17 -41.65
N SER A 194 -19.54 14.38 -41.08
CA SER A 194 -20.79 15.03 -40.70
C SER A 194 -21.84 15.18 -41.84
N ASN A 195 -21.49 14.81 -43.06
CA ASN A 195 -22.35 14.89 -44.26
C ASN A 195 -22.91 13.54 -44.73
N SER A 196 -22.63 12.43 -44.04
CA SER A 196 -23.17 11.16 -44.48
C SER A 196 -24.53 10.88 -43.79
N LEU A 197 -25.59 10.64 -44.54
CA LEU A 197 -26.90 10.16 -44.14
C LEU A 197 -26.84 8.74 -43.51
N CYS A 198 -25.67 8.15 -43.37
CA CYS A 198 -25.49 6.80 -42.85
C CYS A 198 -25.52 6.76 -41.34
N SER A 199 -26.19 5.76 -40.77
CA SER A 199 -26.19 5.47 -39.34
C SER A 199 -24.77 5.34 -38.78
N PRO A 200 -24.47 5.86 -37.60
CA PRO A 200 -23.17 5.69 -36.97
C PRO A 200 -22.87 4.21 -36.75
N LEU A 201 -21.60 3.84 -36.95
CA LEU A 201 -21.15 2.50 -36.57
C LEU A 201 -20.99 2.45 -35.06
N ALA A 202 -21.68 1.52 -34.41
CA ALA A 202 -21.67 1.38 -32.97
C ALA A 202 -21.14 0.01 -32.55
N TYR A 203 -20.35 0.01 -31.49
CA TYR A 203 -19.89 -1.18 -30.79
C TYR A 203 -20.14 -1.06 -29.29
N GLN A 204 -20.66 -2.12 -28.72
CA GLN A 204 -20.60 -2.31 -27.28
C GLN A 204 -19.25 -2.93 -26.95
N VAL A 205 -18.49 -2.31 -26.07
CA VAL A 205 -17.19 -2.80 -25.62
C VAL A 205 -17.30 -3.24 -24.16
N ASP A 206 -17.06 -4.51 -23.94
CA ASP A 206 -17.02 -5.11 -22.62
C ASP A 206 -15.53 -5.36 -22.24
N VAL A 207 -15.08 -4.71 -21.19
CA VAL A 207 -13.76 -4.91 -20.60
C VAL A 207 -13.93 -5.63 -19.27
N GLU A 208 -13.33 -6.79 -19.14
CA GLU A 208 -13.42 -7.65 -17.97
C GLU A 208 -12.04 -7.79 -17.30
N LEU A 209 -12.00 -7.61 -15.98
CA LEU A 209 -10.85 -7.91 -15.14
C LEU A 209 -11.11 -9.25 -14.43
N LEU A 210 -10.40 -10.31 -14.85
CA LEU A 210 -10.76 -11.68 -14.54
C LEU A 210 -10.54 -12.06 -13.06
N ASN A 211 -9.64 -11.38 -12.36
CA ASN A 211 -9.33 -11.61 -10.93
C ASN A 211 -10.02 -10.59 -10.00
N GLY A 212 -11.06 -9.91 -10.49
CA GLY A 212 -11.74 -8.87 -9.73
C GLY A 212 -10.86 -7.64 -9.50
N GLN A 213 -10.96 -7.07 -8.30
CA GLN A 213 -10.21 -5.85 -7.93
C GLN A 213 -8.75 -6.12 -7.56
N CYS A 214 -8.32 -7.38 -7.44
CA CYS A 214 -6.98 -7.72 -6.98
C CYS A 214 -6.04 -7.97 -8.16
N LEU A 215 -4.99 -7.15 -8.23
CA LEU A 215 -3.88 -7.33 -9.16
C LEU A 215 -2.60 -7.66 -8.39
N LEU A 216 -1.83 -8.58 -8.92
CA LEU A 216 -0.56 -9.01 -8.32
C LEU A 216 0.61 -8.27 -8.97
N LEU A 217 1.46 -7.67 -8.14
CA LEU A 217 2.70 -7.03 -8.59
C LEU A 217 3.63 -8.08 -9.24
N GLY A 218 4.28 -7.70 -10.32
CA GLY A 218 5.15 -8.60 -11.10
C GLY A 218 4.42 -9.56 -12.05
N TYR A 219 3.08 -9.53 -12.08
CA TYR A 219 2.26 -10.36 -12.96
C TYR A 219 1.56 -9.54 -14.05
N PRO A 220 1.17 -10.18 -15.17
CA PRO A 220 0.36 -9.53 -16.20
C PRO A 220 -1.03 -9.16 -15.66
N ILE A 221 -1.62 -8.11 -16.24
CA ILE A 221 -2.99 -7.72 -15.93
C ILE A 221 -3.94 -8.73 -16.62
N PRO A 222 -4.82 -9.41 -15.86
CA PRO A 222 -5.72 -10.43 -16.39
C PRO A 222 -6.95 -9.81 -17.05
N LEU A 223 -6.75 -9.13 -18.19
CA LEU A 223 -7.80 -8.47 -18.96
C LEU A 223 -8.42 -9.43 -19.99
N LYS A 224 -9.71 -9.25 -20.24
CA LYS A 224 -10.44 -9.78 -21.37
C LYS A 224 -11.26 -8.65 -21.98
N ILE A 225 -11.17 -8.48 -23.30
CA ILE A 225 -11.83 -7.40 -24.01
C ILE A 225 -12.67 -8.01 -25.13
N LYS A 226 -13.96 -7.70 -25.13
CA LYS A 226 -14.92 -8.12 -26.14
C LYS A 226 -15.57 -6.90 -26.76
N LEU A 227 -15.84 -6.99 -28.05
CA LEU A 227 -16.64 -6.05 -28.78
C LEU A 227 -17.86 -6.78 -29.32
N THR A 228 -19.04 -6.19 -29.14
CA THR A 228 -20.28 -6.66 -29.76
C THR A 228 -20.73 -5.61 -30.75
N LYS A 229 -20.89 -6.00 -32.01
CA LYS A 229 -21.36 -5.11 -33.06
C LYS A 229 -22.81 -4.72 -32.81
N VAL A 230 -23.11 -3.44 -32.89
CA VAL A 230 -24.48 -2.90 -32.75
C VAL A 230 -24.88 -2.23 -34.07
N GLY A 231 -25.82 -2.86 -34.77
CA GLY A 231 -26.28 -2.40 -36.08
C GLY A 231 -25.71 -3.22 -37.27
N ASP A 232 -26.34 -3.03 -38.44
CA ASP A 232 -26.12 -3.89 -39.61
C ASP A 232 -25.07 -3.36 -40.62
N ARG A 233 -24.48 -2.19 -40.29
CA ARG A 233 -23.51 -1.59 -41.19
C ARG A 233 -22.24 -2.43 -41.29
N GLU A 234 -21.90 -2.85 -42.51
CA GLU A 234 -20.65 -3.56 -42.78
C GLU A 234 -19.46 -2.61 -42.84
N CYS A 235 -18.41 -2.92 -42.12
CA CYS A 235 -17.13 -2.22 -42.24
C CYS A 235 -16.02 -2.93 -41.48
N PHE A 236 -14.80 -2.74 -41.94
CA PHE A 236 -13.60 -3.12 -41.19
C PHE A 236 -13.39 -2.20 -39.99
N VAL A 237 -13.03 -2.81 -38.87
CA VAL A 237 -12.62 -2.08 -37.69
C VAL A 237 -11.28 -2.57 -37.19
N TRP A 238 -10.40 -1.63 -36.93
CA TRP A 238 -9.07 -1.87 -36.38
C TRP A 238 -8.95 -1.30 -34.97
N LEU A 239 -8.26 -2.03 -34.10
CA LEU A 239 -7.70 -1.46 -32.89
C LEU A 239 -6.39 -0.75 -33.28
N ASN A 240 -6.37 0.56 -33.15
CA ASN A 240 -5.22 1.39 -33.47
C ASN A 240 -4.39 1.70 -32.23
N ASP A 241 -5.03 2.01 -31.14
CA ASP A 241 -4.37 2.41 -29.91
C ASP A 241 -4.83 1.54 -28.75
N PHE A 242 -3.88 1.14 -27.93
CA PHE A 242 -4.15 0.42 -26.68
C PHE A 242 -3.24 0.96 -25.59
N GLN A 243 -3.82 1.31 -24.44
CA GLN A 243 -3.06 1.75 -23.27
C GLN A 243 -3.64 1.17 -21.99
N THR A 244 -2.76 0.74 -21.10
CA THR A 244 -3.10 0.44 -19.71
C THR A 244 -2.25 1.31 -18.80
N MET A 245 -2.89 1.90 -17.80
CA MET A 245 -2.26 2.82 -16.86
C MET A 245 -2.80 2.58 -15.46
N LEU A 246 -1.92 2.62 -14.46
CA LEU A 246 -2.32 2.71 -13.06
C LEU A 246 -2.37 4.18 -12.64
N VAL A 247 -3.46 4.53 -12.01
CA VAL A 247 -3.64 5.82 -11.35
C VAL A 247 -3.61 5.57 -9.86
N GLY A 248 -2.48 5.87 -9.24
CA GLY A 248 -2.28 5.80 -7.79
C GLY A 248 -2.79 7.08 -7.12
N SER A 249 -3.54 6.93 -6.05
CA SER A 249 -4.01 8.05 -5.24
C SER A 249 -3.60 7.84 -3.80
N THR A 250 -2.79 8.76 -3.28
CA THR A 250 -2.40 8.81 -1.87
C THR A 250 -3.16 9.93 -1.19
N GLU A 251 -3.88 9.62 -0.14
CA GLU A 251 -4.56 10.59 0.70
C GLU A 251 -3.92 10.60 2.08
N THR A 252 -3.50 11.77 2.54
CA THR A 252 -2.82 11.96 3.82
C THR A 252 -3.59 12.96 4.68
N HIS A 253 -3.66 12.65 5.98
CA HIS A 253 -4.38 13.45 6.96
C HIS A 253 -3.39 13.92 8.03
N ALA A 254 -3.46 15.19 8.42
CA ALA A 254 -2.75 15.70 9.58
C ALA A 254 -3.47 16.90 10.18
N SER A 255 -3.73 16.88 11.47
CA SER A 255 -4.36 18.02 12.22
C SER A 255 -5.69 18.48 11.62
N GLY A 256 -6.49 17.55 11.07
CA GLY A 256 -7.78 17.84 10.44
C GLY A 256 -7.69 18.36 9.00
N LEU A 257 -6.49 18.51 8.44
CA LEU A 257 -6.25 18.81 7.03
C LEU A 257 -6.12 17.51 6.25
N VAL A 258 -6.46 17.57 4.96
CA VAL A 258 -6.36 16.45 4.03
C VAL A 258 -5.63 16.91 2.78
N GLU A 259 -4.64 16.15 2.36
CA GLU A 259 -3.93 16.35 1.10
C GLU A 259 -4.03 15.09 0.26
N LYS A 260 -4.21 15.27 -1.05
CA LYS A 260 -4.33 14.17 -2.00
C LYS A 260 -3.33 14.35 -3.12
N ASP A 261 -2.48 13.34 -3.28
CA ASP A 261 -1.54 13.23 -4.40
C ASP A 261 -2.02 12.16 -5.37
N THR A 262 -1.85 12.41 -6.67
CA THR A 262 -2.22 11.47 -7.73
C THR A 262 -1.05 11.23 -8.65
N GLN A 263 -0.67 9.98 -8.79
CA GLN A 263 0.45 9.55 -9.62
C GLN A 263 -0.05 8.67 -10.76
N PHE A 264 0.49 8.90 -11.95
CA PHE A 264 0.14 8.15 -13.15
C PHE A 264 1.31 7.28 -13.56
N GLN A 265 1.07 5.99 -13.68
CA GLN A 265 2.05 5.03 -14.16
C GLN A 265 1.54 4.29 -15.37
N VAL A 266 2.11 4.58 -16.52
CA VAL A 266 1.83 3.86 -17.76
C VAL A 266 2.46 2.48 -17.67
N ILE A 267 1.63 1.44 -17.78
CA ILE A 267 2.09 0.05 -17.84
C ILE A 267 2.44 -0.32 -19.26
N GLN A 268 1.59 0.13 -20.20
CA GLN A 268 1.74 -0.16 -21.61
C GLN A 268 1.08 0.94 -22.44
N THR A 269 1.73 1.31 -23.53
CA THR A 269 1.16 2.15 -24.59
C THR A 269 1.55 1.57 -25.93
N MET A 270 0.57 1.36 -26.78
CA MET A 270 0.73 0.92 -28.17
C MET A 270 -0.09 1.84 -29.06
N THR A 271 0.51 2.29 -30.16
CA THR A 271 -0.14 3.14 -31.17
C THR A 271 0.11 2.56 -32.55
N ASN A 272 -0.76 2.86 -33.49
CA ASN A 272 -0.67 2.36 -34.88
C ASN A 272 -0.58 0.82 -34.95
N ILE A 273 -1.36 0.12 -34.13
CA ILE A 273 -1.31 -1.34 -34.01
C ILE A 273 -1.86 -2.00 -35.28
N HIS A 274 -2.90 -1.41 -35.88
CA HIS A 274 -3.64 -1.94 -37.03
C HIS A 274 -4.13 -3.39 -36.84
N TYR A 275 -4.48 -3.74 -35.59
CA TYR A 275 -5.03 -5.05 -35.24
C TYR A 275 -6.48 -5.14 -35.73
N VAL A 276 -6.75 -6.05 -36.69
CA VAL A 276 -8.09 -6.24 -37.24
C VAL A 276 -8.99 -6.85 -36.16
N VAL A 277 -10.03 -6.12 -35.76
CA VAL A 277 -11.02 -6.56 -34.77
C VAL A 277 -12.25 -7.14 -35.49
N CYS A 278 -12.71 -6.50 -36.54
CA CYS A 278 -13.89 -6.92 -37.29
C CYS A 278 -13.62 -6.91 -38.79
N HIS A 279 -13.97 -8.00 -39.47
CA HIS A 279 -13.97 -8.12 -40.92
C HIS A 279 -15.35 -7.71 -41.49
N ASP A 280 -15.38 -7.42 -42.79
CA ASP A 280 -16.64 -7.24 -43.49
C ASP A 280 -17.52 -8.50 -43.40
N GLY A 281 -18.83 -8.29 -43.27
CA GLY A 281 -19.82 -9.37 -43.20
C GLY A 281 -20.17 -9.83 -41.77
N ALA A 282 -19.61 -9.25 -40.71
CA ALA A 282 -20.07 -9.54 -39.38
C ALA A 282 -21.49 -9.00 -39.15
N SER A 283 -22.42 -9.87 -38.75
CA SER A 283 -23.81 -9.52 -38.46
C SER A 283 -23.96 -8.69 -37.18
N ASN A 284 -25.11 -8.03 -37.04
CA ASN A 284 -25.51 -7.39 -35.79
C ASN A 284 -25.51 -8.42 -34.65
N GLY A 285 -24.98 -8.04 -33.48
CA GLY A 285 -24.82 -8.93 -32.33
C GLY A 285 -23.57 -9.83 -32.39
N ALA A 286 -22.77 -9.79 -33.46
CA ALA A 286 -21.54 -10.57 -33.54
C ALA A 286 -20.57 -10.18 -32.41
N GLU A 287 -20.11 -11.17 -31.63
CA GLU A 287 -19.11 -11.00 -30.57
C GLU A 287 -17.70 -11.22 -31.12
N LEU A 288 -16.83 -10.26 -30.88
CA LEU A 288 -15.45 -10.24 -31.32
C LEU A 288 -14.54 -10.09 -30.10
N SER A 289 -13.57 -10.97 -29.94
CA SER A 289 -12.63 -10.91 -28.83
C SER A 289 -11.28 -10.37 -29.30
N ILE A 290 -10.71 -9.42 -28.54
CA ILE A 290 -9.33 -8.97 -28.77
C ILE A 290 -8.40 -9.97 -28.10
N GLY A 291 -7.41 -10.45 -28.82
CA GLY A 291 -6.43 -11.43 -28.32
C GLY A 291 -5.56 -10.85 -27.18
N ASP A 292 -5.29 -11.65 -26.17
CA ASP A 292 -4.50 -11.28 -24.99
C ASP A 292 -3.01 -11.05 -25.28
N SER A 293 -2.55 -11.42 -26.48
CA SER A 293 -1.16 -11.23 -26.93
C SER A 293 -0.68 -9.79 -26.86
N LEU A 294 -1.62 -8.83 -26.92
CA LEU A 294 -1.32 -7.40 -26.83
C LEU A 294 -0.85 -6.97 -25.44
N TRP A 295 -1.33 -7.59 -24.37
CA TRP A 295 -1.02 -7.16 -22.99
C TRP A 295 -0.38 -8.24 -22.10
N LYS A 296 -0.42 -9.50 -22.48
CA LYS A 296 0.08 -10.64 -21.70
C LYS A 296 1.56 -10.55 -21.32
N LYS A 297 2.38 -9.84 -22.09
CA LYS A 297 3.81 -9.66 -21.82
C LYS A 297 4.13 -8.54 -20.84
N HIS A 298 3.19 -7.62 -20.64
CA HIS A 298 3.39 -6.46 -19.78
C HIS A 298 2.97 -6.77 -18.34
N ARG A 299 3.89 -6.55 -17.42
CA ARG A 299 3.71 -6.89 -16.01
C ARG A 299 3.60 -5.63 -15.16
N LEU A 300 2.85 -5.73 -14.07
CA LEU A 300 2.83 -4.67 -13.07
C LEU A 300 4.20 -4.53 -12.40
N PRO A 301 4.70 -3.32 -12.20
CA PRO A 301 5.98 -3.09 -11.53
C PRO A 301 5.97 -3.64 -10.11
N ILE A 302 7.01 -4.39 -9.74
CA ILE A 302 7.17 -4.97 -8.39
C ILE A 302 7.52 -3.92 -7.34
N ALA A 303 8.02 -2.76 -7.75
CA ALA A 303 8.42 -1.67 -6.86
C ALA A 303 7.24 -0.80 -6.38
N LEU A 304 6.03 -1.05 -6.88
CA LEU A 304 4.84 -0.33 -6.41
C LEU A 304 4.52 -0.70 -4.96
N THR A 305 4.13 0.29 -4.20
CA THR A 305 3.53 0.07 -2.89
C THR A 305 2.14 -0.52 -3.08
N PRO A 306 1.78 -1.65 -2.44
CA PRO A 306 0.41 -2.16 -2.49
C PRO A 306 -0.60 -1.16 -1.95
N SER A 307 -1.90 -1.35 -2.29
CA SER A 307 -2.99 -0.60 -1.64
C SER A 307 -2.99 -0.87 -0.14
N PHE A 308 -3.17 0.17 0.67
CA PHE A 308 -3.31 0.05 2.11
C PHE A 308 -4.07 1.26 2.68
N GLU A 309 -4.53 1.10 3.92
CA GLU A 309 -5.22 2.17 4.65
C GLU A 309 -4.78 2.16 6.12
N THR A 310 -4.46 3.35 6.64
CA THR A 310 -4.22 3.63 8.05
C THR A 310 -5.12 4.77 8.49
N CYS A 311 -5.02 5.20 9.76
CA CYS A 311 -5.82 6.32 10.26
C CYS A 311 -5.48 7.66 9.60
N ASN A 312 -4.25 7.80 9.09
CA ASN A 312 -3.74 9.07 8.54
C ASN A 312 -3.19 8.97 7.12
N ILE A 313 -3.12 7.77 6.53
CA ILE A 313 -2.61 7.55 5.16
C ILE A 313 -3.48 6.50 4.48
N SER A 314 -3.91 6.76 3.26
CA SER A 314 -4.59 5.81 2.39
C SER A 314 -3.93 5.81 1.01
N GLN A 315 -3.55 4.63 0.53
CA GLN A 315 -3.00 4.41 -0.81
C GLN A 315 -3.95 3.50 -1.58
N THR A 316 -4.47 3.99 -2.69
CA THR A 316 -5.40 3.26 -3.56
C THR A 316 -4.98 3.34 -5.00
N TYR A 317 -5.44 2.41 -5.83
CA TYR A 317 -5.16 2.40 -7.26
C TYR A 317 -6.42 2.24 -8.09
N LYS A 318 -6.38 2.81 -9.30
CA LYS A 318 -7.34 2.54 -10.38
C LYS A 318 -6.57 2.05 -11.58
N LEU A 319 -7.04 0.97 -12.20
CA LEU A 319 -6.57 0.56 -13.52
C LEU A 319 -7.39 1.27 -14.58
N GLU A 320 -6.75 2.04 -15.43
CA GLU A 320 -7.36 2.67 -16.58
C GLU A 320 -6.98 1.90 -17.84
N VAL A 321 -7.98 1.59 -18.66
CA VAL A 321 -7.83 0.91 -19.95
C VAL A 321 -8.38 1.83 -21.03
N ARG A 322 -7.54 2.16 -22.00
CA ARG A 322 -7.90 2.99 -23.16
C ARG A 322 -7.79 2.19 -24.45
N LEU A 323 -8.80 2.29 -25.29
CA LEU A 323 -8.86 1.67 -26.60
C LEU A 323 -9.14 2.74 -27.65
N GLY A 324 -8.38 2.74 -28.73
CA GLY A 324 -8.64 3.54 -29.92
C GLY A 324 -9.05 2.64 -31.08
N LEU A 325 -10.32 2.70 -31.50
CA LEU A 325 -10.86 1.94 -32.61
C LEU A 325 -11.09 2.85 -33.81
N GLN A 326 -10.73 2.36 -35.00
CA GLN A 326 -10.88 3.08 -36.27
C GLN A 326 -11.62 2.23 -37.28
N SER A 327 -12.45 2.85 -38.07
CA SER A 327 -13.14 2.24 -39.22
C SER A 327 -12.88 3.05 -40.50
N GLY A 328 -12.26 2.43 -41.48
CA GLY A 328 -11.88 3.10 -42.75
C GLY A 328 -11.03 4.35 -42.48
N TYR A 329 -11.37 5.44 -43.15
CA TYR A 329 -10.70 6.76 -43.00
C TYR A 329 -11.33 7.62 -41.90
N SER A 330 -12.20 7.05 -41.05
CA SER A 330 -12.83 7.79 -39.97
C SER A 330 -11.83 8.20 -38.90
N LYS A 331 -12.17 9.22 -38.10
CA LYS A 331 -11.42 9.55 -36.91
C LYS A 331 -11.46 8.37 -35.92
N VAL A 332 -10.36 8.16 -35.18
CA VAL A 332 -10.28 7.14 -34.15
C VAL A 332 -11.27 7.44 -33.04
N GLY A 333 -12.22 6.54 -32.85
CA GLY A 333 -13.10 6.58 -31.69
C GLY A 333 -12.32 6.06 -30.47
N LYS A 334 -12.34 6.80 -29.35
CA LYS A 334 -11.62 6.45 -28.13
C LYS A 334 -12.58 6.05 -27.02
N ILE A 335 -12.28 4.95 -26.36
CA ILE A 335 -12.94 4.51 -25.14
C ILE A 335 -11.94 4.55 -23.99
N MET A 336 -12.41 5.00 -22.85
CA MET A 336 -11.69 4.96 -21.58
C MET A 336 -12.58 4.33 -20.52
N THR A 337 -12.09 3.32 -19.85
CA THR A 337 -12.75 2.70 -18.70
C THR A 337 -11.75 2.50 -17.57
N TRP A 338 -12.25 2.43 -16.35
CA TRP A 338 -11.40 2.24 -15.17
C TRP A 338 -12.00 1.22 -14.21
N PHE A 339 -11.11 0.57 -13.44
CA PHE A 339 -11.42 -0.36 -12.36
C PHE A 339 -10.75 0.13 -11.08
N GLU A 340 -11.50 0.20 -9.99
CA GLU A 340 -10.93 0.42 -8.67
C GLU A 340 -10.27 -0.86 -8.19
N LEU A 341 -9.06 -0.74 -7.62
CA LEU A 341 -8.25 -1.86 -7.16
C LEU A 341 -8.12 -1.84 -5.63
N CYS A 342 -8.09 -3.03 -5.04
CA CYS A 342 -7.89 -3.24 -3.61
C CYS A 342 -6.43 -3.53 -3.27
#